data_4cf87af69577f6582b4835fffc4c470a
#
_entry.id   4cf87af69577f6582b4835fffc4c470a
#
_cell.length_a   1.000
_cell.length_b   1.000
_cell.length_c   1.000
_cell.angle_alpha   90.00
_cell.angle_beta   90.00
_cell.angle_gamma   90.00
#
_symmetry.space_group_name_H-M   'P 1'
#
loop_
_entity.id
_entity.type
_entity.pdbx_description
1 polymer ?
#
loop_
_entity_poly.entity_id
_entity_poly.type
_entity_poly.pdbx_seq_one_letter_code
_entity_poly.pdbx_strand_id
1 'polypeptide(L)'
;MASGSEGVIQAGAMFKDNLQQLPSIDGVQRIDLIDGNGAVVASIENQPGKQGSLAVYQYLKQAFGNLDAKAAEHGLAVFAEHTADARNRPGAHPNIDRLLAILAGGAPLRIDVISAAPIVNAAS
;
A
#
# COMPACT_ATOMS: atom_id res chain seq x y z
N MET A 1 -2.30 13.19 -23.58
CA MET A 1 -2.39 13.10 -22.95
C MET A 1 -2.30 12.45 -21.91
N ALA A 2 -1.88 12.26 -21.61
CA ALA A 2 -1.48 11.38 -20.57
C ALA A 2 -1.91 11.79 -19.19
N SER A 3 -2.77 12.72 -19.12
CA SER A 3 -3.19 13.20 -17.80
C SER A 3 -3.82 12.09 -16.98
N GLY A 4 -4.43 11.09 -17.61
CA GLY A 4 -5.05 10.00 -16.89
C GLY A 4 -4.08 9.11 -16.13
N SER A 5 -2.79 9.21 -16.42
CA SER A 5 -1.80 8.40 -15.72
C SER A 5 -0.99 9.18 -14.70
N GLU A 6 -1.40 10.42 -14.46
CA GLU A 6 -0.73 11.23 -13.46
C GLU A 6 -0.85 10.59 -12.08
N GLY A 7 0.27 10.50 -11.35
CA GLY A 7 0.29 9.89 -10.04
C GLY A 7 0.39 8.38 -10.04
N VAL A 8 0.36 7.75 -11.21
CA VAL A 8 0.41 6.31 -11.34
C VAL A 8 1.72 5.90 -11.98
N ILE A 9 2.49 5.05 -11.30
CA ILE A 9 3.78 4.59 -11.84
C ILE A 9 3.55 3.50 -12.88
N GLN A 10 4.58 3.25 -13.68
CA GLN A 10 4.61 2.11 -14.60
C GLN A 10 5.25 0.94 -13.89
N ALA A 11 4.44 -0.03 -13.51
CA ALA A 11 4.95 -1.21 -12.80
C ALA A 11 5.67 -2.13 -13.78
N GLY A 12 6.91 -2.46 -13.44
CA GLY A 12 7.71 -3.40 -14.22
C GLY A 12 7.74 -4.78 -13.55
N ALA A 13 8.60 -5.63 -14.04
CA ALA A 13 8.65 -7.04 -13.64
C ALA A 13 9.27 -7.27 -12.26
N MET A 14 10.04 -6.30 -11.75
CA MET A 14 10.79 -6.48 -10.50
C MET A 14 10.33 -5.47 -9.48
N PHE A 15 9.98 -5.98 -8.30
CA PHE A 15 9.49 -5.12 -7.22
C PHE A 15 10.52 -4.07 -6.80
N LYS A 16 11.79 -4.45 -6.73
CA LYS A 16 12.81 -3.49 -6.28
C LYS A 16 12.89 -2.27 -7.21
N ASP A 17 12.65 -2.47 -8.50
CA ASP A 17 12.65 -1.36 -9.45
C ASP A 17 11.40 -0.51 -9.27
N ASN A 18 10.28 -1.15 -9.01
CA ASN A 18 9.03 -0.43 -8.77
C ASN A 18 9.11 0.42 -7.52
N LEU A 19 9.76 -0.10 -6.46
CA LEU A 19 9.93 0.66 -5.21
C LEU A 19 10.64 1.99 -5.43
N GLN A 20 11.56 2.03 -6.38
CA GLN A 20 12.32 3.26 -6.63
C GLN A 20 11.46 4.36 -7.22
N GLN A 21 10.31 4.03 -7.76
CA GLN A 21 9.37 5.01 -8.29
C GLN A 21 8.36 5.49 -7.26
N LEU A 22 8.33 4.87 -6.08
CA LEU A 22 7.32 5.18 -5.07
C LEU A 22 7.77 6.36 -4.20
N PRO A 23 6.81 7.11 -3.64
CA PRO A 23 7.14 8.18 -2.71
C PRO A 23 7.88 7.66 -1.49
N SER A 24 8.68 8.52 -0.88
CA SER A 24 9.39 8.18 0.35
C SER A 24 8.42 7.91 1.49
N ILE A 25 8.77 6.96 2.35
CA ILE A 25 8.01 6.71 3.57
C ILE A 25 8.62 7.43 4.78
N ASP A 26 9.53 8.36 4.55
CA ASP A 26 10.09 9.14 5.64
C ASP A 26 8.96 9.87 6.37
N GLY A 27 8.98 9.80 7.68
CA GLY A 27 7.96 10.44 8.50
C GLY A 27 6.68 9.63 8.67
N VAL A 28 6.56 8.49 8.02
CA VAL A 28 5.39 7.63 8.20
C VAL A 28 5.64 6.66 9.34
N GLN A 29 4.77 6.67 10.34
CA GLN A 29 4.86 5.73 11.45
C GLN A 29 4.24 4.39 11.12
N ARG A 30 3.05 4.43 10.52
CA ARG A 30 2.33 3.21 10.12
C ARG A 30 1.20 3.59 9.18
N ILE A 31 0.59 2.58 8.62
CA ILE A 31 -0.65 2.74 7.85
C ILE A 31 -1.71 1.88 8.53
N ASP A 32 -2.88 2.46 8.78
CA ASP A 32 -4.03 1.73 9.28
C ASP A 32 -5.01 1.51 8.14
N LEU A 33 -5.59 0.32 8.09
CA LEU A 33 -6.62 -0.02 7.11
C LEU A 33 -7.95 -0.14 7.84
N ILE A 34 -8.95 0.58 7.34
CA ILE A 34 -10.19 0.80 8.06
C ILE A 34 -11.35 0.34 7.21
N ASP A 35 -12.25 -0.46 7.81
CA ASP A 35 -13.40 -0.97 7.09
C ASP A 35 -14.55 0.04 7.03
N GLY A 36 -15.66 -0.36 6.42
CA GLY A 36 -16.81 0.52 6.26
C GLY A 36 -17.48 0.91 7.56
N ASN A 37 -17.19 0.21 8.65
CA ASN A 37 -17.73 0.51 9.97
C ASN A 37 -16.81 1.41 10.78
N GLY A 38 -15.67 1.78 10.23
CA GLY A 38 -14.72 2.61 10.96
C GLY A 38 -13.74 1.84 11.83
N ALA A 39 -13.72 0.52 11.72
CA ALA A 39 -12.82 -0.30 12.53
C ALA A 39 -11.49 -0.50 11.81
N VAL A 40 -10.40 -0.42 12.57
CA VAL A 40 -9.07 -0.73 12.03
C VAL A 40 -8.96 -2.25 11.93
N VAL A 41 -8.88 -2.76 10.72
CA VAL A 41 -8.81 -4.20 10.48
C VAL A 41 -7.39 -4.70 10.29
N ALA A 42 -6.44 -3.80 10.03
CA ALA A 42 -5.04 -4.16 9.88
C ALA A 42 -4.17 -2.91 9.99
N SER A 43 -2.92 -3.10 10.36
CA SER A 43 -1.94 -2.02 10.40
C SER A 43 -0.63 -2.51 9.83
N ILE A 44 0.08 -1.62 9.14
CA ILE A 44 1.40 -1.90 8.60
C ILE A 44 2.36 -0.91 9.26
N GLU A 45 3.27 -1.43 10.08
CA GLU A 45 4.22 -0.60 10.80
C GLU A 45 5.42 -0.28 9.92
N ASN A 46 6.02 0.89 10.16
CA ASN A 46 7.28 1.24 9.49
C ASN A 46 8.44 0.54 10.21
N GLN A 47 8.66 -0.70 9.88
CA GLN A 47 9.67 -1.55 10.50
C GLN A 47 10.43 -2.32 9.43
N PRO A 48 11.67 -2.73 9.73
CA PRO A 48 12.40 -3.56 8.78
C PRO A 48 11.60 -4.77 8.37
N GLY A 49 11.61 -5.09 7.08
CA GLY A 49 10.85 -6.19 6.53
C GLY A 49 9.43 -5.83 6.12
N LYS A 50 8.93 -4.67 6.53
CA LYS A 50 7.57 -4.23 6.18
C LYS A 50 7.54 -2.94 5.39
N GLN A 51 8.71 -2.35 5.18
CA GLN A 51 8.77 -1.02 4.55
C GLN A 51 8.36 -1.04 3.09
N GLY A 52 8.59 -2.17 2.40
CA GLY A 52 8.13 -2.30 1.03
C GLY A 52 6.62 -2.23 0.92
N SER A 53 5.92 -2.99 1.79
CA SER A 53 4.46 -2.96 1.81
C SER A 53 3.95 -1.59 2.22
N LEU A 54 4.60 -0.97 3.21
CA LEU A 54 4.22 0.37 3.65
C LEU A 54 4.29 1.36 2.48
N ALA A 55 5.37 1.31 1.71
CA ALA A 55 5.55 2.20 0.57
C ALA A 55 4.46 2.00 -0.49
N VAL A 56 4.12 0.74 -0.78
CA VAL A 56 3.08 0.45 -1.76
C VAL A 56 1.74 1.00 -1.29
N TYR A 57 1.37 0.73 -0.04
CA TYR A 57 0.07 1.19 0.46
C TYR A 57 -0.02 2.70 0.54
N GLN A 58 1.06 3.38 0.93
CA GLN A 58 1.08 4.84 0.90
C GLN A 58 0.86 5.36 -0.52
N TYR A 59 1.55 4.75 -1.47
CA TYR A 59 1.41 5.13 -2.86
C TYR A 59 -0.03 4.91 -3.35
N LEU A 60 -0.64 3.78 -2.98
CA LEU A 60 -2.03 3.52 -3.39
C LEU A 60 -2.98 4.56 -2.82
N LYS A 61 -2.74 5.02 -1.59
CA LYS A 61 -3.53 6.09 -1.02
C LYS A 61 -3.40 7.36 -1.85
N GLN A 62 -2.18 7.72 -2.23
CA GLN A 62 -1.95 8.94 -2.98
C GLN A 62 -2.54 8.86 -4.39
N ALA A 63 -2.43 7.71 -5.04
CA ALA A 63 -2.84 7.56 -6.43
C ALA A 63 -4.32 7.30 -6.58
N PHE A 64 -4.94 6.59 -5.65
CA PHE A 64 -6.33 6.14 -5.77
C PHE A 64 -7.25 6.67 -4.68
N GLY A 65 -6.71 7.13 -3.58
CA GLY A 65 -7.48 7.66 -2.46
C GLY A 65 -8.04 6.59 -1.53
N ASN A 66 -8.31 5.41 -2.04
CA ASN A 66 -8.96 4.33 -1.31
C ASN A 66 -8.41 3.00 -1.79
N LEU A 67 -8.57 1.95 -0.98
CA LEU A 67 -8.13 0.61 -1.36
C LEU A 67 -9.32 -0.15 -1.91
N ASP A 68 -9.68 0.14 -3.15
CA ASP A 68 -10.74 -0.54 -3.86
C ASP A 68 -10.14 -1.54 -4.86
N ALA A 69 -10.97 -2.14 -5.71
CA ALA A 69 -10.49 -3.15 -6.64
C ALA A 69 -9.46 -2.60 -7.63
N LYS A 70 -9.62 -1.35 -8.07
CA LYS A 70 -8.66 -0.73 -8.97
C LYS A 70 -7.31 -0.54 -8.30
N ALA A 71 -7.32 -0.03 -7.06
CA ALA A 71 -6.09 0.16 -6.31
C ALA A 71 -5.44 -1.19 -6.04
N ALA A 72 -6.23 -2.19 -5.67
CA ALA A 72 -5.72 -3.52 -5.40
C ALA A 72 -5.05 -4.12 -6.63
N GLU A 73 -5.68 -4.00 -7.79
CA GLU A 73 -5.11 -4.51 -9.04
C GLU A 73 -3.77 -3.86 -9.33
N HIS A 74 -3.70 -2.55 -9.19
CA HIS A 74 -2.45 -1.84 -9.45
C HIS A 74 -1.38 -2.21 -8.43
N GLY A 75 -1.76 -2.33 -7.16
CA GLY A 75 -0.83 -2.74 -6.11
C GLY A 75 -0.25 -4.12 -6.38
N LEU A 76 -1.06 -5.05 -6.88
CA LEU A 76 -0.57 -6.37 -7.23
C LEU A 76 0.47 -6.29 -8.36
N ALA A 77 0.29 -5.40 -9.32
CA ALA A 77 1.28 -5.19 -10.38
C ALA A 77 2.56 -4.59 -9.80
N VAL A 78 2.45 -3.68 -8.85
CA VAL A 78 3.61 -3.04 -8.24
C VAL A 78 4.42 -4.05 -7.42
N PHE A 79 3.75 -4.99 -6.72
CA PHE A 79 4.44 -6.04 -5.98
C PHE A 79 5.14 -7.04 -6.91
N ALA A 80 4.76 -7.07 -8.18
CA ALA A 80 5.47 -7.81 -9.24
C ALA A 80 5.65 -9.29 -8.90
N GLU A 81 6.90 -9.75 -8.82
CA GLU A 81 7.18 -11.18 -8.59
C GLU A 81 6.66 -11.67 -7.24
N HIS A 82 6.50 -10.78 -6.26
CA HIS A 82 5.97 -11.18 -4.96
C HIS A 82 4.49 -11.53 -5.04
N THR A 83 3.76 -10.98 -6.00
CA THR A 83 2.36 -11.34 -6.20
C THR A 83 2.23 -12.80 -6.62
N ALA A 84 3.08 -13.27 -7.53
CA ALA A 84 3.07 -14.67 -7.93
C ALA A 84 3.40 -15.57 -6.74
N ASP A 85 4.36 -15.16 -5.92
CA ASP A 85 4.72 -15.92 -4.74
C ASP A 85 3.56 -15.98 -3.74
N ALA A 86 2.84 -14.88 -3.59
CA ALA A 86 1.68 -14.85 -2.69
C ALA A 86 0.59 -15.81 -3.16
N ARG A 87 0.37 -15.91 -4.47
CA ARG A 87 -0.62 -16.84 -5.01
C ARG A 87 -0.21 -18.28 -4.77
N ASN A 88 1.09 -18.57 -4.85
CA ASN A 88 1.61 -19.93 -4.67
C ASN A 88 1.71 -20.32 -3.20
N ARG A 89 1.85 -19.34 -2.31
CA ARG A 89 2.04 -19.59 -0.88
C ARG A 89 1.11 -18.72 -0.06
N PRO A 90 -0.21 -19.01 -0.04
CA PRO A 90 -1.16 -18.21 0.74
C PRO A 90 -0.68 -18.07 2.18
N GLY A 91 -0.78 -16.87 2.71
CA GLY A 91 -0.35 -16.56 4.08
C GLY A 91 1.08 -16.07 4.19
N ALA A 92 1.90 -16.28 3.15
CA ALA A 92 3.30 -15.85 3.21
C ALA A 92 3.43 -14.32 3.08
N HIS A 93 2.49 -13.68 2.39
CA HIS A 93 2.51 -12.23 2.16
C HIS A 93 1.15 -11.64 2.51
N PRO A 94 0.88 -11.40 3.81
CA PRO A 94 -0.47 -10.94 4.22
C PRO A 94 -0.91 -9.65 3.54
N ASN A 95 0.03 -8.74 3.27
CA ASN A 95 -0.32 -7.46 2.66
C ASN A 95 -0.62 -7.61 1.16
N ILE A 96 -0.16 -8.68 0.53
CA ILE A 96 -0.53 -9.00 -0.84
C ILE A 96 -1.82 -9.82 -0.85
N ASP A 97 -1.95 -10.75 0.09
CA ASP A 97 -3.17 -11.55 0.22
C ASP A 97 -4.41 -10.65 0.35
N ARG A 98 -4.28 -9.55 1.09
CA ARG A 98 -5.38 -8.59 1.25
C ARG A 98 -5.78 -7.98 -0.09
N LEU A 99 -4.80 -7.62 -0.92
CA LEU A 99 -5.10 -7.07 -2.24
C LEU A 99 -5.78 -8.10 -3.13
N LEU A 100 -5.33 -9.35 -3.06
CA LEU A 100 -5.97 -10.42 -3.82
C LEU A 100 -7.43 -10.60 -3.40
N ALA A 101 -7.70 -10.50 -2.10
CA ALA A 101 -9.06 -10.64 -1.59
C ALA A 101 -9.96 -9.49 -2.06
N ILE A 102 -9.44 -8.27 -2.06
CA ILE A 102 -10.22 -7.11 -2.50
C ILE A 102 -10.50 -7.21 -4.00
N LEU A 103 -9.50 -7.62 -4.78
CA LEU A 103 -9.69 -7.79 -6.22
C LEU A 103 -10.73 -8.85 -6.51
N ALA A 104 -10.83 -9.89 -5.68
CA ALA A 104 -11.78 -10.97 -5.85
C ALA A 104 -13.20 -10.61 -5.38
N GLY A 105 -13.43 -9.39 -4.95
CA GLY A 105 -14.75 -8.92 -4.56
C GLY A 105 -14.89 -8.55 -3.10
N GLY A 106 -13.81 -8.56 -2.33
CA GLY A 106 -13.84 -8.12 -0.95
C GLY A 106 -14.16 -6.63 -0.84
N ALA A 107 -14.63 -6.23 0.34
CA ALA A 107 -15.02 -4.84 0.57
C ALA A 107 -13.79 -3.94 0.51
N PRO A 108 -13.94 -2.73 -0.05
CA PRO A 108 -12.82 -1.78 -0.06
C PRO A 108 -12.51 -1.30 1.34
N LEU A 109 -11.28 -0.80 1.51
CA LEU A 109 -10.80 -0.30 2.79
C LEU A 109 -10.33 1.13 2.62
N ARG A 110 -10.42 1.90 3.70
CA ARG A 110 -9.80 3.22 3.74
C ARG A 110 -8.35 3.06 4.19
N ILE A 111 -7.47 3.84 3.61
CA ILE A 111 -6.05 3.84 3.95
C ILE A 111 -5.76 5.11 4.72
N ASP A 112 -5.38 4.97 5.99
CA ASP A 112 -4.98 6.09 6.82
C ASP A 112 -3.47 6.04 7.01
N VAL A 113 -2.78 7.07 6.55
CA VAL A 113 -1.33 7.19 6.72
C VAL A 113 -1.09 7.96 8.00
N ILE A 114 -0.49 7.31 8.98
CA ILE A 114 -0.24 7.89 10.30
C ILE A 114 1.20 8.38 10.34
N SER A 115 1.35 9.68 10.50
CA SER A 115 2.68 10.30 10.57
C SER A 115 3.33 10.03 11.91
N ALA A 116 4.65 9.95 11.91
CA ALA A 116 5.40 9.89 13.15
C ALA A 116 5.12 11.16 13.94
N ALA A 117 4.96 11.02 15.25
CA ALA A 117 4.61 12.15 16.08
C ALA A 117 5.65 13.25 15.93
N PRO A 118 5.22 14.48 15.65
CA PRO A 118 6.17 15.57 15.59
C PRO A 118 6.70 15.85 16.97
N ILE A 119 7.85 16.31 17.03
CA ILE A 119 8.39 16.67 18.30
C ILE A 119 8.07 18.12 18.54
N VAL A 120 7.74 18.20 18.36
CA VAL A 120 7.50 19.10 18.54
C VAL A 120 7.33 20.05 18.35
N ASN A 121 7.16 19.94 18.13
CA ASN A 121 7.00 20.56 17.89
C ASN A 121 6.88 21.27 18.38
N ALA A 122 7.11 21.08 18.85
CA ALA A 122 7.15 21.51 19.28
C ALA A 122 7.19 22.35 19.57
N ALA A 123 7.06 22.57 19.74
CA ALA A 123 7.14 23.17 19.98
C ALA A 123 7.10 24.00 20.03
N SER A 124 7.08 24.09 20.04
CA SER A 124 7.16 24.58 20.12
C SER A 124 7.17 25.17 20.27
#